data_2fa73fb73aca1d4d5489a5ee6ba7b245
#
_entry.id   2fa73fb73aca1d4d5489a5ee6ba7b245
#
_cell.length_a   1.000
_cell.length_b   1.000
_cell.length_c   1.000
_cell.angle_alpha   90.00
_cell.angle_beta   90.00
_cell.angle_gamma   90.00
#
_symmetry.space_group_name_H-M   'P 1'
#
loop_
_entity.id
_entity.type
_entity.pdbx_description
1 polymer ?
#
loop_
_entity_poly.entity_id
_entity_poly.type
_entity_poly.pdbx_seq_one_letter_code
_entity_poly.pdbx_strand_id
1 'polypeptide(L)'
;MFIPGTLPGETVKVQVDKEMRHFNHGKLIELLNPSDERVEPFCPHFKRCGACQLQHLASDKQLGYKQQNLHEQLTRQLKLNDIPWQAPIESEPFNYRRRARLGVRYRKQQDEIIVGFREEANKHLAAIKACPVLQLSLSDLITPLQILISQLVSKSRITQVELIASDDTDVAVLRHLKKMEAQDVKKLKKWAQAKNIQLFLQGDEDEGLTCLWPEDAAPLSYEVQGNDLHFNVKNFIQGNKEVNKKMLAQAQNWLAAKPHETLLDLFAGIGNFSVPMAQQFKQVVAVEGISDM
;
A
#
# COMPACT_ATOMS: atom_id res chain seq x y z
N MET A 1 10.56 -25.42 -9.07
CA MET A 1 9.26 -25.03 -9.66
C MET A 1 8.62 -23.99 -8.76
N PHE A 2 8.02 -22.93 -9.31
CA PHE A 2 7.25 -21.92 -8.54
C PHE A 2 5.76 -22.21 -8.68
N ILE A 3 5.10 -22.38 -7.55
CA ILE A 3 3.66 -22.72 -7.48
C ILE A 3 2.99 -21.76 -6.50
N PRO A 4 2.34 -20.69 -6.98
CA PRO A 4 1.64 -19.77 -6.10
C PRO A 4 0.58 -20.47 -5.24
N GLY A 5 0.44 -20.02 -3.99
CA GLY A 5 -0.59 -20.53 -3.07
C GLY A 5 -0.22 -21.84 -2.35
N THR A 6 1.01 -22.33 -2.50
CA THR A 6 1.51 -23.48 -1.73
C THR A 6 2.39 -23.05 -0.56
N LEU A 7 2.48 -23.92 0.45
CA LEU A 7 3.35 -23.76 1.62
C LEU A 7 4.40 -24.87 1.67
N PRO A 8 5.55 -24.64 2.32
CA PRO A 8 6.54 -25.69 2.57
C PRO A 8 5.93 -26.89 3.30
N GLY A 9 6.38 -28.10 2.94
CA GLY A 9 5.90 -29.35 3.51
C GLY A 9 4.59 -29.87 2.94
N GLU A 10 3.89 -29.12 2.08
CA GLU A 10 2.65 -29.60 1.46
C GLU A 10 2.92 -30.57 0.31
N THR A 11 2.01 -31.55 0.19
CA THR A 11 1.95 -32.41 -1.00
C THR A 11 0.82 -31.92 -1.90
N VAL A 12 1.17 -31.60 -3.14
CA VAL A 12 0.26 -30.92 -4.07
C VAL A 12 0.29 -31.57 -5.45
N LYS A 13 -0.85 -31.54 -6.12
CA LYS A 13 -0.97 -31.85 -7.54
C LYS A 13 -0.92 -30.53 -8.33
N VAL A 14 -0.02 -30.47 -9.30
CA VAL A 14 0.22 -29.27 -10.06
C VAL A 14 0.11 -29.51 -11.55
N GLN A 15 -0.29 -28.49 -12.28
CA GLN A 15 -0.16 -28.42 -13.73
C GLN A 15 1.02 -27.53 -14.06
N VAL A 16 1.95 -28.01 -14.88
CA VAL A 16 3.06 -27.19 -15.37
C VAL A 16 2.50 -26.27 -16.45
N ASP A 17 2.56 -24.96 -16.17
CA ASP A 17 2.06 -23.96 -17.12
C ASP A 17 3.13 -23.46 -18.05
N LYS A 18 4.37 -23.34 -17.55
CA LYS A 18 5.48 -22.80 -18.31
C LYS A 18 6.79 -23.45 -17.89
N GLU A 19 7.47 -24.03 -18.85
CA GLU A 19 8.83 -24.55 -18.69
C GLU A 19 9.86 -23.47 -19.11
N MET A 20 10.81 -23.20 -18.22
CA MET A 20 11.89 -22.26 -18.44
C MET A 20 13.23 -23.02 -18.29
N ARG A 21 14.31 -22.47 -18.87
CA ARG A 21 15.64 -23.11 -18.85
C ARG A 21 16.12 -23.47 -17.43
N HIS A 22 15.80 -22.65 -16.44
CA HIS A 22 16.33 -22.81 -15.07
C HIS A 22 15.26 -23.08 -14.01
N PHE A 23 13.98 -22.90 -14.34
CA PHE A 23 12.88 -23.14 -13.41
C PHE A 23 11.56 -23.29 -14.18
N ASN A 24 10.57 -23.90 -13.56
CA ASN A 24 9.25 -24.05 -14.12
C ASN A 24 8.22 -23.28 -13.28
N HIS A 25 7.18 -22.80 -13.92
CA HIS A 25 5.97 -22.34 -13.24
C HIS A 25 4.90 -23.42 -13.30
N GLY A 26 4.17 -23.55 -12.21
CA GLY A 26 3.05 -24.48 -12.11
C GLY A 26 1.85 -23.83 -11.45
N LYS A 27 0.70 -24.34 -11.78
CA LYS A 27 -0.59 -23.99 -11.16
C LYS A 27 -1.00 -25.09 -10.19
N LEU A 28 -1.36 -24.68 -8.97
CA LEU A 28 -1.94 -25.58 -7.99
C LEU A 28 -3.29 -26.10 -8.50
N ILE A 29 -3.44 -27.41 -8.63
CA ILE A 29 -4.70 -28.07 -9.03
C ILE A 29 -5.39 -28.63 -7.79
N GLU A 30 -4.63 -29.30 -6.91
CA GLU A 30 -5.19 -29.98 -5.76
C GLU A 30 -4.17 -30.00 -4.62
N LEU A 31 -4.65 -29.75 -3.41
CA LEU A 31 -3.89 -29.85 -2.18
C LEU A 31 -4.15 -31.22 -1.56
N LEU A 32 -3.18 -32.13 -1.67
CA LEU A 32 -3.33 -33.53 -1.20
C LEU A 32 -3.04 -33.64 0.30
N ASN A 33 -2.02 -32.96 0.77
CA ASN A 33 -1.65 -32.95 2.18
C ASN A 33 -1.29 -31.50 2.61
N PRO A 34 -2.21 -30.80 3.30
CA PRO A 34 -1.97 -29.43 3.75
C PRO A 34 -0.96 -29.35 4.88
N SER A 35 -0.30 -28.22 5.01
CA SER A 35 0.50 -27.86 6.18
C SER A 35 -0.40 -27.52 7.37
N ASP A 36 0.02 -27.86 8.59
CA ASP A 36 -0.66 -27.46 9.84
C ASP A 36 -0.66 -25.93 10.05
N GLU A 37 0.23 -25.22 9.36
CA GLU A 37 0.30 -23.76 9.41
C GLU A 37 -0.64 -23.07 8.41
N ARG A 38 -1.34 -23.86 7.57
CA ARG A 38 -2.30 -23.34 6.60
C ARG A 38 -3.58 -22.91 7.28
N VAL A 39 -4.04 -21.73 6.94
CA VAL A 39 -5.32 -21.16 7.39
C VAL A 39 -6.21 -20.78 6.22
N GLU A 40 -7.50 -20.69 6.44
CA GLU A 40 -8.40 -20.09 5.45
C GLU A 40 -8.16 -18.58 5.40
N PRO A 41 -7.90 -18.01 4.21
CA PRO A 41 -7.69 -16.58 4.06
C PRO A 41 -8.88 -15.77 4.56
N PHE A 42 -8.62 -14.77 5.39
CA PHE A 42 -9.66 -13.90 5.96
C PHE A 42 -10.31 -12.96 4.91
N CYS A 43 -9.63 -12.70 3.80
CA CYS A 43 -10.14 -11.83 2.74
C CYS A 43 -10.89 -12.66 1.68
N PRO A 44 -12.17 -12.39 1.41
CA PRO A 44 -12.94 -13.13 0.41
C PRO A 44 -12.42 -12.94 -1.03
N HIS A 45 -11.56 -11.95 -1.23
CA HIS A 45 -10.97 -11.63 -2.54
C HIS A 45 -9.58 -12.26 -2.73
N PHE A 46 -9.01 -12.95 -1.73
CA PHE A 46 -7.62 -13.43 -1.73
C PHE A 46 -7.25 -14.27 -2.96
N LYS A 47 -8.08 -15.22 -3.35
CA LYS A 47 -7.82 -16.11 -4.50
C LYS A 47 -7.81 -15.40 -5.87
N ARG A 48 -8.29 -14.17 -5.91
CA ARG A 48 -8.42 -13.39 -7.15
C ARG A 48 -7.58 -12.11 -7.14
N CYS A 49 -7.57 -11.41 -6.01
CA CYS A 49 -6.83 -10.17 -5.83
C CYS A 49 -5.35 -10.45 -5.64
N GLY A 50 -4.48 -9.87 -6.48
CA GLY A 50 -3.02 -10.04 -6.41
C GLY A 50 -2.31 -9.13 -5.40
N ALA A 51 -3.04 -8.38 -4.58
CA ALA A 51 -2.41 -7.45 -3.62
C ALA A 51 -1.83 -8.13 -2.37
N CYS A 52 -2.31 -9.33 -2.02
CA CYS A 52 -1.83 -10.13 -0.88
C CYS A 52 -1.45 -11.53 -1.33
N GLN A 53 -0.35 -12.08 -0.81
CA GLN A 53 0.19 -13.36 -1.26
C GLN A 53 0.26 -14.42 -0.17
N LEU A 54 0.14 -14.07 1.12
CA LEU A 54 0.41 -14.97 2.24
C LEU A 54 -0.77 -15.17 3.20
N GLN A 55 -1.99 -14.78 2.84
CA GLN A 55 -3.13 -14.93 3.76
C GLN A 55 -3.54 -16.38 4.06
N HIS A 56 -3.08 -17.33 3.26
CA HIS A 56 -3.25 -18.77 3.50
C HIS A 56 -2.25 -19.36 4.50
N LEU A 57 -1.28 -18.56 4.97
CA LEU A 57 -0.35 -18.89 6.03
C LEU A 57 -0.74 -18.13 7.30
N ALA A 58 -0.74 -18.80 8.45
CA ALA A 58 -1.02 -18.19 9.75
C ALA A 58 -0.16 -16.95 9.99
N SER A 59 -0.76 -15.86 10.49
CA SER A 59 -0.11 -14.53 10.58
C SER A 59 1.16 -14.55 11.41
N ASP A 60 1.17 -15.28 12.51
CA ASP A 60 2.32 -15.48 13.40
C ASP A 60 3.47 -16.23 12.71
N LYS A 61 3.18 -17.03 11.67
CA LYS A 61 4.17 -17.77 10.89
C LYS A 61 4.74 -16.97 9.72
N GLN A 62 3.99 -15.99 9.20
CA GLN A 62 4.42 -15.21 8.03
C GLN A 62 5.77 -14.51 8.25
N LEU A 63 6.01 -14.00 9.46
CA LEU A 63 7.24 -13.29 9.78
C LEU A 63 8.45 -14.23 9.77
N GLY A 64 8.33 -15.42 10.37
CA GLY A 64 9.37 -16.44 10.35
C GLY A 64 9.77 -16.83 8.91
N TYR A 65 8.80 -17.06 8.05
CA TYR A 65 9.06 -17.36 6.63
C TYR A 65 9.74 -16.22 5.87
N LYS A 66 9.33 -14.97 6.14
CA LYS A 66 9.98 -13.79 5.53
C LYS A 66 11.42 -13.66 5.99
N GLN A 67 11.68 -13.86 7.28
CA GLN A 67 13.03 -13.83 7.86
C GLN A 67 13.90 -14.97 7.31
N GLN A 68 13.35 -16.20 7.23
CA GLN A 68 14.06 -17.34 6.67
C GLN A 68 14.45 -17.10 5.21
N ASN A 69 13.54 -16.62 4.38
CA ASN A 69 13.84 -16.28 2.99
C ASN A 69 14.95 -15.23 2.88
N LEU A 70 14.91 -14.19 3.71
CA LEU A 70 15.95 -13.17 3.72
C LEU A 70 17.29 -13.74 4.20
N HIS A 71 17.27 -14.57 5.24
CA HIS A 71 18.45 -15.26 5.75
C HIS A 71 19.12 -16.09 4.66
N GLU A 72 18.36 -16.91 3.94
CA GLU A 72 18.89 -17.74 2.83
C GLU A 72 19.46 -16.89 1.69
N GLN A 73 18.84 -15.78 1.36
CA GLN A 73 19.35 -14.87 0.34
C GLN A 73 20.67 -14.22 0.76
N LEU A 74 20.76 -13.70 1.98
CA LEU A 74 21.96 -13.07 2.51
C LEU A 74 23.11 -14.08 2.63
N THR A 75 22.85 -15.28 3.16
CA THR A 75 23.84 -16.37 3.27
C THR A 75 24.38 -16.74 1.90
N ARG A 76 23.49 -16.88 0.91
CA ARG A 76 23.90 -17.25 -0.47
C ARG A 76 24.71 -16.16 -1.17
N GLN A 77 24.27 -14.90 -1.05
CA GLN A 77 24.89 -13.78 -1.76
C GLN A 77 26.16 -13.27 -1.08
N LEU A 78 26.15 -13.17 0.23
CA LEU A 78 27.23 -12.59 1.02
C LEU A 78 28.14 -13.64 1.63
N LYS A 79 27.78 -14.94 1.54
CA LYS A 79 28.50 -16.07 2.15
C LYS A 79 28.65 -15.90 3.68
N LEU A 80 27.69 -15.27 4.33
CA LEU A 80 27.63 -15.09 5.77
C LEU A 80 26.88 -16.26 6.39
N ASN A 81 27.54 -16.99 7.31
CA ASN A 81 26.94 -18.12 8.00
C ASN A 81 26.26 -17.68 9.32
N ASP A 82 26.72 -16.57 9.89
CA ASP A 82 26.19 -16.02 11.14
C ASP A 82 25.71 -14.59 10.89
N ILE A 83 24.39 -14.41 10.94
CA ILE A 83 23.74 -13.11 10.75
C ILE A 83 23.10 -12.72 12.08
N PRO A 84 23.54 -11.61 12.69
CA PRO A 84 23.03 -11.18 14.01
C PRO A 84 21.62 -10.58 13.89
N TRP A 85 20.62 -11.44 13.84
CA TRP A 85 19.22 -11.01 13.79
C TRP A 85 18.81 -10.28 15.06
N GLN A 86 18.14 -9.15 14.89
CA GLN A 86 17.44 -8.45 15.95
C GLN A 86 15.99 -8.89 16.00
N ALA A 87 15.31 -8.59 17.11
CA ALA A 87 13.87 -8.83 17.22
C ALA A 87 13.12 -8.12 16.06
N PRO A 88 12.21 -8.80 15.39
CA PRO A 88 11.48 -8.22 14.28
C PRO A 88 10.49 -7.15 14.76
N ILE A 89 10.19 -6.21 13.86
CA ILE A 89 9.17 -5.21 14.07
C ILE A 89 7.85 -5.73 13.50
N GLU A 90 6.85 -5.79 14.36
CA GLU A 90 5.52 -6.32 14.03
C GLU A 90 4.41 -5.31 14.30
N SER A 91 3.29 -5.48 13.61
CA SER A 91 2.02 -4.79 13.87
C SER A 91 0.85 -5.75 13.67
N GLU A 92 -0.35 -5.29 14.05
CA GLU A 92 -1.57 -6.02 13.75
C GLU A 92 -1.68 -6.30 12.24
N PRO A 93 -2.17 -7.50 11.84
CA PRO A 93 -2.26 -7.92 10.44
C PRO A 93 -3.43 -7.26 9.68
N PHE A 94 -4.33 -6.57 10.37
CA PHE A 94 -5.52 -5.94 9.81
C PHE A 94 -5.45 -4.42 9.94
N ASN A 95 -6.12 -3.72 9.02
CA ASN A 95 -6.37 -2.27 9.07
C ASN A 95 -5.11 -1.39 9.24
N TYR A 96 -3.94 -1.92 8.91
CA TYR A 96 -2.66 -1.23 9.10
C TYR A 96 -2.31 -0.28 7.95
N ARG A 97 -2.86 -0.52 6.75
CA ARG A 97 -2.42 0.15 5.52
C ARG A 97 -3.18 1.44 5.31
N ARG A 98 -2.47 2.58 5.37
CA ARG A 98 -3.05 3.91 5.22
C ARG A 98 -2.96 4.52 3.82
N ARG A 99 -2.51 3.77 2.81
CA ARG A 99 -2.46 4.23 1.42
C ARG A 99 -2.66 3.09 0.45
N ALA A 100 -3.51 3.27 -0.54
CA ALA A 100 -3.73 2.30 -1.59
C ALA A 100 -4.13 2.94 -2.90
N ARG A 101 -3.67 2.34 -3.99
CA ARG A 101 -4.00 2.74 -5.36
C ARG A 101 -4.79 1.63 -6.02
N LEU A 102 -6.06 1.92 -6.29
CA LEU A 102 -7.04 1.03 -6.90
C LEU A 102 -7.18 1.36 -8.38
N GLY A 103 -7.18 0.35 -9.24
CA GLY A 103 -7.54 0.53 -10.63
C GLY A 103 -9.05 0.74 -10.77
N VAL A 104 -9.44 1.52 -11.78
CA VAL A 104 -10.84 1.69 -12.19
C VAL A 104 -10.96 1.27 -13.65
N ARG A 105 -11.96 0.46 -13.96
CA ARG A 105 -12.24 0.01 -15.32
C ARG A 105 -13.73 0.06 -15.62
N TYR A 106 -14.08 0.72 -16.70
CA TYR A 106 -15.42 0.70 -17.26
C TYR A 106 -15.57 -0.44 -18.27
N ARG A 107 -16.50 -1.35 -18.03
CA ARG A 107 -16.91 -2.42 -18.95
C ARG A 107 -18.11 -1.96 -19.76
N LYS A 108 -17.87 -1.49 -20.97
CA LYS A 108 -18.91 -0.89 -21.81
C LYS A 108 -20.09 -1.83 -22.11
N GLN A 109 -19.83 -3.11 -22.33
CA GLN A 109 -20.88 -4.08 -22.69
C GLN A 109 -21.86 -4.36 -21.55
N GLN A 110 -21.40 -4.31 -20.29
CA GLN A 110 -22.18 -4.55 -19.08
C GLN A 110 -22.62 -3.23 -18.40
N ASP A 111 -22.20 -2.10 -18.91
CA ASP A 111 -22.32 -0.77 -18.25
C ASP A 111 -21.83 -0.79 -16.78
N GLU A 112 -20.75 -1.53 -16.51
CA GLU A 112 -20.25 -1.79 -15.16
C GLU A 112 -18.95 -1.05 -14.90
N ILE A 113 -18.83 -0.46 -13.70
CA ILE A 113 -17.56 0.05 -13.15
C ILE A 113 -16.97 -0.99 -12.21
N ILE A 114 -15.71 -1.35 -12.45
CA ILE A 114 -14.91 -2.18 -11.55
C ILE A 114 -13.91 -1.27 -10.85
N VAL A 115 -13.86 -1.37 -9.51
CA VAL A 115 -12.82 -0.75 -8.68
C VAL A 115 -12.12 -1.88 -7.92
N GLY A 116 -10.78 -1.89 -7.95
CA GLY A 116 -10.03 -2.91 -7.25
C GLY A 116 -8.56 -2.98 -7.62
N PHE A 117 -7.89 -4.00 -7.13
CA PHE A 117 -6.49 -4.27 -7.43
C PHE A 117 -6.36 -5.17 -8.66
N ARG A 118 -5.16 -5.25 -9.22
CA ARG A 118 -4.88 -6.22 -10.29
C ARG A 118 -5.06 -7.64 -9.77
N GLU A 119 -5.60 -8.51 -10.62
CA GLU A 119 -5.64 -9.95 -10.35
C GLU A 119 -4.22 -10.52 -10.37
N GLU A 120 -4.00 -11.57 -9.60
CA GLU A 120 -2.69 -12.22 -9.52
C GLU A 120 -2.28 -12.85 -10.86
N ALA A 121 -3.22 -13.52 -11.51
CA ALA A 121 -2.94 -14.33 -12.71
C ALA A 121 -2.94 -13.54 -14.03
N ASN A 122 -3.45 -12.31 -14.05
CA ASN A 122 -3.63 -11.57 -15.29
C ASN A 122 -3.68 -10.03 -15.10
N LYS A 123 -3.91 -9.31 -16.21
CA LYS A 123 -3.98 -7.83 -16.22
C LYS A 123 -5.36 -7.27 -15.87
N HIS A 124 -6.32 -8.11 -15.50
CA HIS A 124 -7.66 -7.65 -15.11
C HIS A 124 -7.66 -7.07 -13.70
N LEU A 125 -8.76 -6.42 -13.34
CA LEU A 125 -8.99 -5.94 -11.99
C LEU A 125 -9.92 -6.91 -11.26
N ALA A 126 -9.51 -7.32 -10.08
CA ALA A 126 -10.37 -7.99 -9.11
C ALA A 126 -11.30 -6.93 -8.51
N ALA A 127 -12.59 -7.03 -8.79
CA ALA A 127 -13.58 -6.19 -8.13
C ALA A 127 -13.59 -6.49 -6.64
N ILE A 128 -13.36 -5.48 -5.81
CA ILE A 128 -13.38 -5.62 -4.35
C ILE A 128 -14.44 -4.69 -3.75
N LYS A 129 -15.10 -5.13 -2.69
CA LYS A 129 -16.07 -4.33 -1.96
C LYS A 129 -15.47 -3.68 -0.72
N ALA A 130 -14.49 -4.34 -0.14
CA ALA A 130 -13.74 -3.91 1.04
C ALA A 130 -12.34 -4.53 0.99
N CYS A 131 -11.42 -4.01 1.79
CA CYS A 131 -10.06 -4.52 1.90
C CYS A 131 -9.63 -4.58 3.37
N PRO A 132 -9.56 -5.78 3.99
CA PRO A 132 -9.28 -5.92 5.43
C PRO A 132 -7.89 -5.44 5.87
N VAL A 133 -6.94 -5.23 4.95
CA VAL A 133 -5.61 -4.70 5.29
C VAL A 133 -5.55 -3.16 5.23
N LEU A 134 -6.50 -2.52 4.55
CA LEU A 134 -6.62 -1.05 4.58
C LEU A 134 -7.19 -0.58 5.91
N GLN A 135 -6.80 0.63 6.32
CA GLN A 135 -7.50 1.35 7.37
C GLN A 135 -9.01 1.31 7.10
N LEU A 136 -9.81 1.11 8.14
CA LEU A 136 -11.24 0.86 7.99
C LEU A 136 -11.94 2.00 7.25
N SER A 137 -11.60 3.25 7.58
CA SER A 137 -12.13 4.44 6.92
C SER A 137 -11.90 4.43 5.40
N LEU A 138 -10.71 4.00 4.94
CA LEU A 138 -10.40 3.87 3.51
C LEU A 138 -11.10 2.68 2.86
N SER A 139 -11.17 1.56 3.57
CA SER A 139 -11.87 0.37 3.09
C SER A 139 -13.35 0.65 2.83
N ASP A 140 -14.00 1.41 3.72
CA ASP A 140 -15.41 1.80 3.65
C ASP A 140 -15.72 2.78 2.51
N LEU A 141 -14.72 3.42 1.93
CA LEU A 141 -14.88 4.28 0.76
C LEU A 141 -14.95 3.50 -0.57
N ILE A 142 -14.48 2.26 -0.64
CA ILE A 142 -14.36 1.52 -1.91
C ILE A 142 -15.70 1.35 -2.61
N THR A 143 -16.68 0.78 -1.93
CA THR A 143 -18.02 0.55 -2.50
C THR A 143 -18.76 1.87 -2.80
N PRO A 144 -18.80 2.88 -1.90
CA PRO A 144 -19.37 4.19 -2.23
C PRO A 144 -18.72 4.88 -3.43
N LEU A 145 -17.40 4.78 -3.59
CA LEU A 145 -16.69 5.32 -4.76
C LEU A 145 -17.08 4.59 -6.06
N GLN A 146 -17.18 3.28 -6.02
CA GLN A 146 -17.64 2.51 -7.18
C GLN A 146 -19.04 2.93 -7.62
N ILE A 147 -19.97 3.09 -6.66
CA ILE A 147 -21.34 3.56 -6.93
C ILE A 147 -21.32 4.97 -7.50
N LEU A 148 -20.57 5.88 -6.89
CA LEU A 148 -20.44 7.26 -7.37
C LEU A 148 -19.93 7.31 -8.82
N ILE A 149 -18.82 6.62 -9.08
CA ILE A 149 -18.19 6.60 -10.42
C ILE A 149 -19.16 6.02 -11.46
N SER A 150 -19.95 5.01 -11.11
CA SER A 150 -20.93 4.41 -12.04
C SER A 150 -22.01 5.39 -12.51
N GLN A 151 -22.31 6.41 -11.70
CA GLN A 151 -23.33 7.45 -11.97
C GLN A 151 -22.76 8.65 -12.76
N LEU A 152 -21.48 8.69 -13.02
CA LEU A 152 -20.85 9.78 -13.77
C LEU A 152 -21.00 9.59 -15.28
N VAL A 153 -21.19 10.68 -16.01
CA VAL A 153 -21.13 10.68 -17.49
C VAL A 153 -19.69 10.40 -17.93
N SER A 154 -18.72 10.94 -17.20
CA SER A 154 -17.28 10.77 -17.45
C SER A 154 -16.69 9.46 -16.91
N LYS A 155 -17.52 8.49 -16.48
CA LYS A 155 -17.06 7.26 -15.84
C LYS A 155 -15.97 6.49 -16.58
N SER A 156 -16.03 6.49 -17.92
CA SER A 156 -15.02 5.83 -18.76
C SER A 156 -13.66 6.53 -18.81
N ARG A 157 -13.58 7.77 -18.33
CA ARG A 157 -12.35 8.58 -18.30
C ARG A 157 -11.53 8.32 -17.05
N ILE A 158 -12.14 7.80 -15.98
CA ILE A 158 -11.48 7.52 -14.69
C ILE A 158 -10.77 6.18 -14.78
N THR A 159 -9.47 6.16 -14.48
CA THR A 159 -8.62 4.98 -14.61
C THR A 159 -8.10 4.46 -13.27
N GLN A 160 -8.09 5.32 -12.24
CA GLN A 160 -7.49 5.00 -10.96
C GLN A 160 -8.11 5.84 -9.85
N VAL A 161 -8.19 5.25 -8.66
CA VAL A 161 -8.49 5.94 -7.40
C VAL A 161 -7.34 5.66 -6.44
N GLU A 162 -6.76 6.69 -5.88
CA GLU A 162 -5.83 6.54 -4.77
C GLU A 162 -6.52 7.00 -3.48
N LEU A 163 -6.43 6.16 -2.45
CA LEU A 163 -6.97 6.42 -1.11
C LEU A 163 -5.80 6.61 -0.15
N ILE A 164 -5.85 7.66 0.66
CA ILE A 164 -4.82 8.02 1.63
C ILE A 164 -5.49 8.40 2.94
N ALA A 165 -5.05 7.84 4.06
CA ALA A 165 -5.43 8.31 5.39
C ALA A 165 -4.30 9.16 5.96
N SER A 166 -4.58 10.42 6.26
CA SER A 166 -3.80 11.25 7.16
C SER A 166 -4.32 11.09 8.59
N ASP A 167 -3.72 11.77 9.55
CA ASP A 167 -4.23 11.70 10.92
C ASP A 167 -5.50 12.57 11.09
N ASP A 168 -5.69 13.57 10.23
CA ASP A 168 -6.80 14.53 10.30
C ASP A 168 -7.96 14.20 9.38
N THR A 169 -7.67 13.61 8.22
CA THR A 169 -8.70 13.37 7.19
C THR A 169 -8.30 12.26 6.23
N ASP A 170 -9.31 11.61 5.66
CA ASP A 170 -9.12 10.72 4.52
C ASP A 170 -9.12 11.50 3.21
N VAL A 171 -8.43 10.96 2.23
CA VAL A 171 -8.26 11.57 0.92
C VAL A 171 -8.56 10.58 -0.19
N ALA A 172 -9.27 11.03 -1.21
CA ALA A 172 -9.41 10.32 -2.48
C ALA A 172 -8.82 11.15 -3.61
N VAL A 173 -7.97 10.53 -4.44
CA VAL A 173 -7.45 11.14 -5.66
C VAL A 173 -7.99 10.34 -6.85
N LEU A 174 -8.79 10.96 -7.72
CA LEU A 174 -9.31 10.34 -8.92
C LEU A 174 -8.45 10.74 -10.12
N ARG A 175 -7.79 9.76 -10.73
CA ARG A 175 -7.03 9.98 -11.96
C ARG A 175 -7.92 9.80 -13.18
N HIS A 176 -7.89 10.79 -14.08
CA HIS A 176 -8.67 10.79 -15.31
C HIS A 176 -7.81 11.12 -16.53
N LEU A 177 -8.18 10.57 -17.70
CA LEU A 177 -7.45 10.74 -18.95
C LEU A 177 -7.92 11.93 -19.78
N LYS A 178 -9.12 12.44 -19.53
CA LYS A 178 -9.72 13.56 -20.25
C LYS A 178 -10.53 14.38 -19.26
N LYS A 179 -10.66 15.67 -19.52
CA LYS A 179 -11.41 16.62 -18.71
C LYS A 179 -12.77 16.07 -18.30
N MET A 180 -13.11 16.22 -17.01
CA MET A 180 -14.37 15.77 -16.43
C MET A 180 -15.51 16.74 -16.84
N GLU A 181 -16.72 16.21 -17.01
CA GLU A 181 -17.91 17.03 -17.26
C GLU A 181 -18.27 17.87 -16.02
N ALA A 182 -18.71 19.12 -16.24
CA ALA A 182 -19.01 20.03 -15.13
C ALA A 182 -20.08 19.49 -14.13
N GLN A 183 -21.06 18.74 -14.66
CA GLN A 183 -22.07 18.08 -13.81
C GLN A 183 -21.47 16.97 -12.93
N ASP A 184 -20.45 16.25 -13.43
CA ASP A 184 -19.76 15.21 -12.66
C ASP A 184 -18.90 15.83 -11.57
N VAL A 185 -18.20 16.93 -11.88
CA VAL A 185 -17.46 17.71 -10.88
C VAL A 185 -18.34 18.13 -9.72
N LYS A 186 -19.59 18.61 -10.01
CA LYS A 186 -20.56 18.97 -8.95
C LYS A 186 -20.98 17.76 -8.11
N LYS A 187 -21.20 16.59 -8.73
CA LYS A 187 -21.53 15.35 -8.00
C LYS A 187 -20.38 14.90 -7.11
N LEU A 188 -19.16 14.95 -7.62
CA LEU A 188 -17.95 14.61 -6.90
C LEU A 188 -17.74 15.49 -5.66
N LYS A 189 -17.89 16.83 -5.81
CA LYS A 189 -17.84 17.79 -4.67
C LYS A 189 -18.87 17.45 -3.59
N LYS A 190 -20.14 17.26 -3.98
CA LYS A 190 -21.21 16.90 -3.04
C LYS A 190 -20.91 15.61 -2.28
N TRP A 191 -20.39 14.61 -2.98
CA TRP A 191 -20.07 13.34 -2.37
C TRP A 191 -18.91 13.47 -1.37
N ALA A 192 -17.84 14.18 -1.74
CA ALA A 192 -16.69 14.42 -0.86
C ALA A 192 -17.11 15.18 0.41
N GLN A 193 -17.97 16.20 0.26
CA GLN A 193 -18.56 16.94 1.37
C GLN A 193 -19.36 16.02 2.31
N ALA A 194 -20.23 15.18 1.74
CA ALA A 194 -21.03 14.24 2.52
C ALA A 194 -20.20 13.16 3.24
N LYS A 195 -19.04 12.82 2.69
CA LYS A 195 -18.09 11.86 3.29
C LYS A 195 -17.08 12.51 4.22
N ASN A 196 -17.03 13.83 4.27
CA ASN A 196 -16.05 14.61 5.03
C ASN A 196 -14.60 14.20 4.71
N ILE A 197 -14.27 14.12 3.43
CA ILE A 197 -12.93 13.76 2.94
C ILE A 197 -12.39 14.81 1.99
N GLN A 198 -11.08 14.90 1.86
CA GLN A 198 -10.48 15.68 0.79
C GLN A 198 -10.56 14.91 -0.53
N LEU A 199 -10.93 15.59 -1.61
CA LEU A 199 -11.03 15.00 -2.94
C LEU A 199 -10.19 15.78 -3.94
N PHE A 200 -9.32 15.05 -4.62
CA PHE A 200 -8.48 15.59 -5.68
C PHE A 200 -8.83 14.96 -7.02
N LEU A 201 -8.68 15.74 -8.09
CA LEU A 201 -8.62 15.26 -9.46
C LEU A 201 -7.18 15.34 -9.95
N GLN A 202 -6.72 14.26 -10.57
CA GLN A 202 -5.44 14.20 -11.24
C GLN A 202 -5.67 13.95 -12.73
N GLY A 203 -5.49 15.00 -13.53
CA GLY A 203 -5.51 14.93 -14.99
C GLY A 203 -4.23 14.32 -15.55
N ASP A 204 -4.01 14.52 -16.85
CA ASP A 204 -2.73 14.29 -17.49
C ASP A 204 -1.71 15.39 -17.10
N GLU A 205 -0.58 15.44 -17.81
CA GLU A 205 0.50 16.38 -17.51
C GLU A 205 0.06 17.84 -17.59
N ASP A 206 -0.87 18.16 -18.49
CA ASP A 206 -1.36 19.54 -18.71
C ASP A 206 -2.37 19.97 -17.64
N GLU A 207 -3.27 19.07 -17.20
CA GLU A 207 -4.30 19.39 -16.20
C GLU A 207 -3.78 19.31 -14.75
N GLY A 208 -2.71 18.54 -14.52
CA GLY A 208 -2.06 18.43 -13.21
C GLY A 208 -2.93 17.86 -12.09
N LEU A 209 -2.64 18.26 -10.85
CA LEU A 209 -3.36 17.88 -9.64
C LEU A 209 -4.17 19.06 -9.12
N THR A 210 -5.48 18.90 -8.95
CA THR A 210 -6.38 19.94 -8.45
C THR A 210 -7.16 19.43 -7.25
N CYS A 211 -7.14 20.16 -6.14
CA CYS A 211 -8.06 19.92 -5.03
C CYS A 211 -9.47 20.34 -5.44
N LEU A 212 -10.38 19.39 -5.40
CA LEU A 212 -11.77 19.64 -5.74
C LEU A 212 -12.60 20.02 -4.52
N TRP A 213 -12.29 19.46 -3.37
CA TRP A 213 -12.95 19.69 -2.10
C TRP A 213 -12.05 19.30 -0.91
N PRO A 214 -12.05 20.11 0.20
CA PRO A 214 -12.55 21.49 0.26
C PRO A 214 -11.72 22.45 -0.62
N GLU A 215 -12.21 23.65 -0.91
CA GLU A 215 -11.46 24.61 -1.76
C GLU A 215 -10.20 25.14 -1.07
N ASP A 216 -10.23 25.22 0.25
CA ASP A 216 -9.16 25.59 1.16
C ASP A 216 -8.63 24.37 1.95
N ALA A 217 -8.33 23.29 1.26
CA ALA A 217 -7.85 22.05 1.89
C ALA A 217 -6.64 22.31 2.77
N ALA A 218 -6.74 21.92 4.04
CA ALA A 218 -5.60 21.93 4.94
C ALA A 218 -4.53 20.95 4.44
N PRO A 219 -3.23 21.23 4.67
CA PRO A 219 -2.17 20.27 4.41
C PRO A 219 -2.44 18.95 5.11
N LEU A 220 -2.10 17.84 4.46
CA LEU A 220 -2.19 16.53 5.07
C LEU A 220 -1.06 16.37 6.08
N SER A 221 -1.30 15.72 7.20
CA SER A 221 -0.29 15.48 8.20
C SER A 221 -0.39 14.08 8.81
N TYR A 222 0.68 13.66 9.44
CA TYR A 222 0.68 12.55 10.39
C TYR A 222 1.69 12.81 11.49
N GLU A 223 1.32 12.40 12.68
CA GLU A 223 2.17 12.52 13.86
C GLU A 223 3.19 11.38 13.93
N VAL A 224 4.42 11.74 14.22
CA VAL A 224 5.49 10.80 14.55
C VAL A 224 6.36 11.35 15.65
N GLN A 225 6.36 10.69 16.81
CA GLN A 225 7.16 11.06 17.99
C GLN A 225 7.01 12.53 18.41
N GLY A 226 5.75 13.00 18.46
CA GLY A 226 5.42 14.37 18.86
C GLY A 226 5.66 15.43 17.79
N ASN A 227 5.98 15.05 16.56
CA ASN A 227 6.17 15.96 15.43
C ASN A 227 5.11 15.73 14.37
N ASP A 228 4.47 16.78 13.89
CA ASP A 228 3.55 16.74 12.76
C ASP A 228 4.33 16.87 11.46
N LEU A 229 4.33 15.80 10.68
CA LEU A 229 4.93 15.77 9.34
C LEU A 229 3.86 16.09 8.29
N HIS A 230 4.03 17.21 7.62
CA HIS A 230 3.16 17.61 6.53
C HIS A 230 3.56 16.95 5.22
N PHE A 231 2.56 16.56 4.41
CA PHE A 231 2.79 15.96 3.12
C PHE A 231 1.68 16.33 2.12
N ASN A 232 1.96 16.20 0.86
CA ASN A 232 0.96 16.29 -0.20
C ASN A 232 0.62 14.90 -0.76
N VAL A 233 -0.45 14.78 -1.53
CA VAL A 233 -0.93 13.51 -2.07
C VAL A 233 0.06 12.79 -3.00
N LYS A 234 1.08 13.49 -3.51
CA LYS A 234 2.14 12.91 -4.36
C LYS A 234 3.29 12.35 -3.53
N ASN A 235 3.50 12.85 -2.32
CA ASN A 235 4.63 12.42 -1.49
C ASN A 235 4.47 10.96 -1.04
N PHE A 236 5.59 10.29 -0.91
CA PHE A 236 5.63 8.96 -0.31
C PHE A 236 5.45 9.07 1.21
N ILE A 237 4.58 8.24 1.76
CA ILE A 237 4.45 8.02 3.20
C ILE A 237 4.52 6.52 3.51
N GLN A 238 5.04 6.16 4.68
CA GLN A 238 5.07 4.76 5.11
C GLN A 238 3.66 4.19 5.24
N GLY A 239 3.39 3.09 4.55
CA GLY A 239 2.06 2.51 4.43
C GLY A 239 1.51 1.89 5.73
N ASN A 240 2.38 1.55 6.69
CA ASN A 240 2.03 1.01 8.01
C ASN A 240 2.51 1.98 9.10
N LYS A 241 1.57 2.70 9.70
CA LYS A 241 1.85 3.73 10.73
C LYS A 241 2.55 3.13 11.96
N GLU A 242 2.09 1.98 12.45
CA GLU A 242 2.63 1.35 13.66
C GLU A 242 4.05 0.80 13.44
N VAL A 243 4.28 0.14 12.30
CA VAL A 243 5.64 -0.30 11.94
C VAL A 243 6.57 0.89 11.77
N ASN A 244 6.11 2.00 11.18
CA ASN A 244 6.89 3.22 11.05
C ASN A 244 7.34 3.77 12.41
N LYS A 245 6.42 3.88 13.38
CA LYS A 245 6.74 4.33 14.74
C LYS A 245 7.81 3.45 15.41
N LYS A 246 7.64 2.14 15.33
CA LYS A 246 8.59 1.17 15.91
C LYS A 246 9.94 1.21 15.21
N MET A 247 9.96 1.36 13.89
CA MET A 247 11.18 1.47 13.09
C MET A 247 11.98 2.74 13.46
N LEU A 248 11.32 3.85 13.65
CA LEU A 248 11.95 5.10 14.11
C LEU A 248 12.53 4.96 15.52
N ALA A 249 11.78 4.39 16.46
CA ALA A 249 12.26 4.14 17.81
C ALA A 249 13.49 3.20 17.80
N GLN A 250 13.46 2.16 16.98
CA GLN A 250 14.60 1.25 16.84
C GLN A 250 15.82 1.98 16.25
N ALA A 251 15.65 2.79 15.22
CA ALA A 251 16.72 3.55 14.61
C ALA A 251 17.34 4.55 15.60
N GLN A 252 16.53 5.24 16.40
CA GLN A 252 17.02 6.14 17.46
C GLN A 252 17.85 5.39 18.50
N ASN A 253 17.36 4.22 18.95
CA ASN A 253 18.09 3.40 19.93
C ASN A 253 19.45 2.92 19.37
N TRP A 254 19.50 2.54 18.09
CA TRP A 254 20.75 2.07 17.47
C TRP A 254 21.74 3.19 17.21
N LEU A 255 21.27 4.36 16.82
CA LEU A 255 22.13 5.52 16.62
C LEU A 255 22.73 6.03 17.94
N ALA A 256 22.02 5.84 19.07
CA ALA A 256 22.45 6.25 20.39
C ALA A 256 23.05 7.66 20.39
N ALA A 257 22.30 8.61 19.79
CA ALA A 257 22.75 9.96 19.49
C ALA A 257 23.42 10.68 20.65
N LYS A 258 24.51 11.39 20.34
CA LYS A 258 25.15 12.29 21.30
C LYS A 258 24.93 13.74 20.84
N PRO A 259 24.71 14.67 21.81
CA PRO A 259 24.35 16.07 21.49
C PRO A 259 25.37 16.85 20.63
N HIS A 260 26.60 16.36 20.46
CA HIS A 260 27.63 16.98 19.66
C HIS A 260 27.77 16.40 18.24
N GLU A 261 27.04 15.31 17.94
CA GLU A 261 27.12 14.61 16.65
C GLU A 261 26.20 15.23 15.60
N THR A 262 26.53 14.99 14.35
CA THR A 262 25.74 15.38 13.17
C THR A 262 25.15 14.13 12.54
N LEU A 263 23.83 14.14 12.28
CA LEU A 263 23.13 13.09 11.53
C LEU A 263 23.08 13.49 10.05
N LEU A 264 23.42 12.56 9.17
CA LEU A 264 23.18 12.65 7.75
C LEU A 264 22.05 11.67 7.38
N ASP A 265 20.95 12.21 6.84
CA ASP A 265 19.80 11.44 6.34
C ASP A 265 19.77 11.55 4.81
N LEU A 266 20.08 10.44 4.13
CA LEU A 266 20.08 10.36 2.66
C LEU A 266 18.75 9.81 2.18
N PHE A 267 18.19 10.41 1.15
CA PHE A 267 16.84 10.12 0.65
C PHE A 267 15.76 10.39 1.70
N ALA A 268 15.87 11.56 2.33
CA ALA A 268 15.09 11.92 3.51
C ALA A 268 13.57 11.96 3.27
N GLY A 269 13.13 12.12 2.01
CA GLY A 269 11.73 12.33 1.69
C GLY A 269 11.18 13.55 2.41
N ILE A 270 10.01 13.40 3.02
CA ILE A 270 9.36 14.45 3.83
C ILE A 270 9.97 14.60 5.25
N GLY A 271 11.12 13.97 5.52
CA GLY A 271 11.78 14.06 6.80
C GLY A 271 11.32 13.04 7.85
N ASN A 272 10.80 11.90 7.44
CA ASN A 272 10.27 10.86 8.34
C ASN A 272 11.27 10.44 9.43
N PHE A 273 12.57 10.42 9.14
CA PHE A 273 13.65 10.17 10.11
C PHE A 273 14.26 11.47 10.63
N SER A 274 14.56 12.42 9.74
CA SER A 274 15.26 13.66 10.08
C SER A 274 14.54 14.48 11.13
N VAL A 275 13.22 14.66 10.99
CA VAL A 275 12.47 15.58 11.86
C VAL A 275 12.39 15.04 13.30
N PRO A 276 11.98 13.78 13.56
CA PRO A 276 11.94 13.25 14.92
C PRO A 276 13.33 13.20 15.60
N MET A 277 14.39 13.07 14.81
CA MET A 277 15.77 12.99 15.34
C MET A 277 16.44 14.34 15.54
N ALA A 278 15.90 15.43 15.00
CA ALA A 278 16.52 16.75 15.03
C ALA A 278 16.84 17.25 16.43
N GLN A 279 16.04 16.86 17.43
CA GLN A 279 16.26 17.29 18.82
C GLN A 279 17.38 16.51 19.55
N GLN A 280 17.85 15.41 18.97
CA GLN A 280 18.83 14.51 19.60
C GLN A 280 20.26 14.76 19.12
N PHE A 281 20.43 15.47 18.01
CA PHE A 281 21.70 15.74 17.39
C PHE A 281 22.03 17.23 17.40
N LYS A 282 23.32 17.57 17.33
CA LYS A 282 23.76 18.96 17.16
C LYS A 282 23.24 19.54 15.84
N GLN A 283 23.19 18.72 14.81
CA GLN A 283 22.78 19.10 13.47
C GLN A 283 22.23 17.86 12.75
N VAL A 284 21.20 18.07 11.95
CA VAL A 284 20.71 17.09 10.99
C VAL A 284 20.85 17.66 9.59
N VAL A 285 21.48 16.91 8.71
CA VAL A 285 21.59 17.23 7.28
C VAL A 285 20.74 16.22 6.52
N ALA A 286 19.61 16.68 5.99
CA ALA A 286 18.71 15.89 5.17
C ALA A 286 18.97 16.15 3.68
N VAL A 287 19.12 15.09 2.90
CA VAL A 287 19.34 15.15 1.45
C VAL A 287 18.22 14.42 0.72
N GLU A 288 17.52 15.15 -0.13
CA GLU A 288 16.44 14.61 -0.97
C GLU A 288 16.58 15.11 -2.42
N GLY A 289 16.39 14.22 -3.39
CA GLY A 289 16.53 14.55 -4.81
C GLY A 289 15.27 15.08 -5.47
N ILE A 290 14.12 14.93 -4.82
CA ILE A 290 12.82 15.35 -5.35
C ILE A 290 12.44 16.69 -4.72
N SER A 291 12.35 17.74 -5.53
CA SER A 291 12.09 19.11 -5.07
C SER A 291 10.73 19.33 -4.39
N ASP A 292 9.76 18.45 -4.65
CA ASP A 292 8.39 18.54 -4.12
C ASP A 292 8.25 17.87 -2.72
N MET A 293 9.35 17.39 -2.14
CA MET A 293 9.36 16.72 -0.82
C MET A 293 9.88 17.57 0.31
#